data_dc720ccd1f732725eb9eb329dd6043bf
#
_entry.id   dc720ccd1f732725eb9eb329dd6043bf
#
_cell.length_a   1.000
_cell.length_b   1.000
_cell.length_c   1.000
_cell.angle_alpha   90.00
_cell.angle_beta   90.00
_cell.angle_gamma   90.00
#
_symmetry.space_group_name_H-M   'P 1'
#
loop_
_entity.id
_entity.type
_entity.pdbx_description
1 polymer ?
#
loop_
_entity_poly.entity_id
_entity_poly.type
_entity_poly.pdbx_seq_one_letter_code
_entity_poly.pdbx_strand_id
1 'polypeptide(L)'
;MSDVEAHVFATPLTVCMDFKNPHSYLAKDLVYALEDDLGLHADWLPYLTPALSPPRQPQASDDRGTRHRQHRARYVEQDIQRYASVRGLVIRDIYRQVDSTLAAIALLWIRREEASVRRKAIDGLFAGHWEGRVNIADVRAVTAVLDESGVNLAGWEVYRAGDARAELQQLLARLGAAGVFNVPALVVSKVETAAEIFYGRAHLPMVRWLLDGQNGPAPI
;
A
#
# COMPACT_ATOMS: atom_id res chain seq x y z
N MET A 1 -4.63 25.07 6.32
CA MET A 1 -5.06 23.87 5.58
C MET A 1 -5.61 24.34 4.24
N SER A 2 -5.07 23.86 3.16
CA SER A 2 -5.70 24.11 1.85
C SER A 2 -6.98 23.26 1.76
N ASP A 3 -8.05 23.79 1.14
CA ASP A 3 -9.31 23.06 0.91
C ASP A 3 -9.10 21.69 0.22
N VAL A 4 -7.95 21.48 -0.40
CA VAL A 4 -7.55 20.25 -1.09
C VAL A 4 -7.22 19.13 -0.08
N GLU A 5 -6.58 19.44 1.07
CA GLU A 5 -6.20 18.43 2.07
C GLU A 5 -7.42 17.86 2.81
N ALA A 6 -8.40 18.71 3.11
CA ALA A 6 -9.60 18.30 3.86
C ALA A 6 -10.49 17.31 3.09
N HIS A 7 -10.36 17.21 1.77
CA HIS A 7 -11.20 16.35 0.90
C HIS A 7 -10.56 15.02 0.53
N VAL A 8 -9.26 14.81 0.79
CA VAL A 8 -8.56 13.57 0.42
C VAL A 8 -8.52 12.58 1.59
N PHE A 9 -8.38 13.07 2.81
CA PHE A 9 -8.24 12.26 4.02
C PHE A 9 -9.46 12.45 4.93
N ALA A 10 -10.52 11.70 4.64
CA ALA A 10 -11.82 11.86 5.33
C ALA A 10 -11.97 11.00 6.59
N THR A 11 -11.04 10.07 6.83
CA THR A 11 -11.05 9.16 7.98
C THR A 11 -9.87 9.46 8.91
N PRO A 12 -9.94 9.08 10.21
CA PRO A 12 -8.82 9.26 11.13
C PRO A 12 -7.52 8.60 10.66
N LEU A 13 -7.63 7.49 9.93
CA LEU A 13 -6.50 6.78 9.32
C LEU A 13 -6.76 6.55 7.84
N THR A 14 -5.84 7.01 6.99
CA THR A 14 -5.78 6.64 5.58
C THR A 14 -4.50 5.86 5.31
N VAL A 15 -4.59 4.80 4.51
CA VAL A 15 -3.47 3.94 4.14
C VAL A 15 -3.28 3.95 2.64
N CYS A 16 -2.21 4.59 2.17
CA CYS A 16 -1.85 4.54 0.75
C CYS A 16 -0.92 3.36 0.49
N MET A 17 -1.23 2.56 -0.52
CA MET A 17 -0.47 1.36 -0.86
C MET A 17 -0.40 1.06 -2.36
N ASP A 18 0.57 0.23 -2.73
CA ASP A 18 0.71 -0.32 -4.08
C ASP A 18 0.93 -1.84 -3.99
N PHE A 19 0.16 -2.62 -4.76
CA PHE A 19 0.25 -4.08 -4.73
C PHE A 19 1.60 -4.64 -5.19
N LYS A 20 2.33 -3.92 -6.03
CA LYS A 20 3.69 -4.29 -6.45
C LYS A 20 4.79 -3.80 -5.49
N ASN A 21 4.43 -3.11 -4.40
CA ASN A 21 5.39 -2.65 -3.40
C ASN A 21 5.47 -3.64 -2.24
N PRO A 22 6.62 -4.30 -2.00
CA PRO A 22 6.74 -5.32 -0.96
C PRO A 22 6.60 -4.75 0.46
N HIS A 23 6.94 -3.46 0.67
CA HIS A 23 6.75 -2.82 1.97
C HIS A 23 5.27 -2.60 2.29
N SER A 24 4.42 -2.35 1.26
CA SER A 24 2.96 -2.32 1.43
C SER A 24 2.42 -3.68 1.85
N TYR A 25 2.89 -4.77 1.21
CA TYR A 25 2.53 -6.13 1.59
C TYR A 25 2.93 -6.45 3.03
N LEU A 26 4.14 -6.07 3.43
CA LEU A 26 4.63 -6.26 4.81
C LEU A 26 3.89 -5.40 5.85
N ALA A 27 3.26 -4.30 5.46
CA ALA A 27 2.57 -3.41 6.39
C ALA A 27 1.11 -3.80 6.63
N LYS A 28 0.42 -4.40 5.66
CA LYS A 28 -1.03 -4.56 5.65
C LYS A 28 -1.62 -5.22 6.92
N ASP A 29 -1.06 -6.35 7.35
CA ASP A 29 -1.57 -7.07 8.53
C ASP A 29 -1.33 -6.31 9.84
N LEU A 30 -0.25 -5.53 9.89
CA LEU A 30 0.02 -4.65 11.04
C LEU A 30 -1.00 -3.51 11.11
N VAL A 31 -1.44 -3.03 9.95
CA VAL A 31 -2.52 -2.03 9.88
C VAL A 31 -3.86 -2.67 10.25
N TYR A 32 -4.15 -3.90 9.80
CA TYR A 32 -5.36 -4.61 10.21
C TYR A 32 -5.41 -4.81 11.74
N ALA A 33 -4.29 -5.21 12.33
CA ALA A 33 -4.20 -5.32 13.78
C ALA A 33 -4.43 -3.98 14.49
N LEU A 34 -3.92 -2.88 13.92
CA LEU A 34 -4.15 -1.54 14.43
C LEU A 34 -5.63 -1.13 14.35
N GLU A 35 -6.29 -1.42 13.21
CA GLU A 35 -7.73 -1.18 13.04
C GLU A 35 -8.55 -1.94 14.08
N ASP A 36 -8.24 -3.24 14.26
CA ASP A 36 -8.95 -4.12 15.18
C ASP A 36 -8.74 -3.70 16.65
N ASP A 37 -7.50 -3.37 17.03
CA ASP A 37 -7.15 -2.95 18.38
C ASP A 37 -7.80 -1.61 18.79
N LEU A 38 -7.92 -0.66 17.84
CA LEU A 38 -8.48 0.65 18.11
C LEU A 38 -9.97 0.77 17.76
N GLY A 39 -10.58 -0.27 17.19
CA GLY A 39 -11.98 -0.26 16.77
C GLY A 39 -12.25 0.78 15.66
N LEU A 40 -11.29 1.03 14.79
CA LEU A 40 -11.40 1.99 13.68
C LEU A 40 -11.31 1.29 12.32
N HIS A 41 -11.73 2.01 11.28
CA HIS A 41 -11.59 1.56 9.89
C HIS A 41 -10.74 2.57 9.11
N ALA A 42 -9.64 2.09 8.56
CA ALA A 42 -8.81 2.86 7.66
C ALA A 42 -9.45 2.99 6.27
N ASP A 43 -9.23 4.12 5.63
CA ASP A 43 -9.49 4.29 4.20
C ASP A 43 -8.26 3.80 3.41
N TRP A 44 -8.42 2.72 2.65
CA TRP A 44 -7.36 2.11 1.86
C TRP A 44 -7.36 2.68 0.45
N LEU A 45 -6.30 3.44 0.11
CA LEU A 45 -6.16 4.14 -1.15
C LEU A 45 -5.00 3.60 -1.99
N PRO A 46 -5.16 3.45 -3.31
CA PRO A 46 -4.06 3.11 -4.19
C PRO A 46 -3.14 4.32 -4.40
N TYR A 47 -1.84 4.06 -4.42
CA TYR A 47 -0.83 5.01 -4.87
C TYR A 47 0.25 4.28 -5.66
N LEU A 48 0.40 4.61 -6.94
CA LEU A 48 1.31 3.89 -7.84
C LEU A 48 2.75 4.37 -7.67
N THR A 49 3.64 3.43 -7.41
CA THR A 49 5.08 3.69 -7.28
C THR A 49 5.87 2.99 -8.40
N PRO A 50 7.09 3.44 -8.72
CA PRO A 50 7.98 2.63 -9.53
C PRO A 50 8.27 1.28 -8.88
N ALA A 51 8.40 0.22 -9.67
CA ALA A 51 8.88 -1.06 -9.16
C ALA A 51 10.32 -0.94 -8.66
N LEU A 52 10.70 -1.76 -7.68
CA LEU A 52 12.08 -1.83 -7.25
C LEU A 52 12.98 -2.27 -8.40
N SER A 53 14.16 -1.66 -8.49
CA SER A 53 15.16 -2.05 -9.48
C SER A 53 16.25 -2.90 -8.83
N PRO A 54 16.69 -4.00 -9.48
CA PRO A 54 17.78 -4.79 -8.95
C PRO A 54 19.05 -3.95 -8.86
N PRO A 55 19.90 -4.18 -7.84
CA PRO A 55 21.17 -3.50 -7.76
C PRO A 55 22.05 -3.89 -8.94
N ARG A 56 22.74 -2.91 -9.51
CA ARG A 56 23.77 -3.18 -10.51
C ARG A 56 24.83 -4.12 -9.92
N GLN A 57 25.34 -5.04 -10.73
CA GLN A 57 26.44 -5.90 -10.31
C GLN A 57 27.67 -5.09 -9.96
N PRO A 58 28.38 -5.41 -8.85
CA PRO A 58 29.59 -4.73 -8.44
C PRO A 58 30.69 -4.83 -9.50
N GLN A 59 31.38 -3.73 -9.72
CA GLN A 59 32.57 -3.68 -10.58
C GLN A 59 33.76 -3.14 -9.76
N ALA A 60 34.98 -3.57 -10.09
CA ALA A 60 36.20 -3.13 -9.39
C ALA A 60 36.39 -1.59 -9.51
N SER A 61 35.90 -0.99 -10.59
CA SER A 61 35.96 0.44 -10.87
C SER A 61 34.87 1.27 -10.20
N ASP A 62 33.95 0.64 -9.45
CA ASP A 62 32.84 1.36 -8.82
C ASP A 62 33.35 2.36 -7.79
N ASP A 63 32.83 3.59 -7.86
CA ASP A 63 33.08 4.63 -6.87
C ASP A 63 32.39 4.33 -5.52
N ARG A 64 32.71 5.12 -4.50
CA ARG A 64 32.14 4.97 -3.15
C ARG A 64 30.60 5.11 -3.17
N GLY A 65 30.06 6.03 -3.94
CA GLY A 65 28.62 6.26 -4.03
C GLY A 65 27.87 5.08 -4.64
N THR A 66 28.44 4.49 -5.69
CA THR A 66 27.89 3.30 -6.35
C THR A 66 27.91 2.09 -5.42
N ARG A 67 29.03 1.85 -4.72
CA ARG A 67 29.12 0.77 -3.70
C ARG A 67 28.11 0.98 -2.58
N HIS A 68 27.92 2.21 -2.10
CA HIS A 68 26.91 2.50 -1.07
C HIS A 68 25.50 2.18 -1.54
N ARG A 69 25.11 2.56 -2.76
CA ARG A 69 23.80 2.22 -3.34
C ARG A 69 23.60 0.70 -3.46
N GLN A 70 24.63 -0.04 -3.86
CA GLN A 70 24.58 -1.51 -3.95
C GLN A 70 24.38 -2.16 -2.57
N HIS A 71 25.11 -1.70 -1.55
CA HIS A 71 24.95 -2.20 -0.18
C HIS A 71 23.55 -1.91 0.36
N ARG A 72 23.04 -0.70 0.10
CA ARG A 72 21.67 -0.31 0.50
C ARG A 72 20.62 -1.20 -0.17
N ALA A 73 20.75 -1.47 -1.47
CA ALA A 73 19.81 -2.32 -2.19
C ALA A 73 19.80 -3.75 -1.65
N ARG A 74 20.98 -4.35 -1.38
CA ARG A 74 21.07 -5.68 -0.75
C ARG A 74 20.46 -5.68 0.65
N TYR A 75 20.71 -4.65 1.43
CA TYR A 75 20.12 -4.53 2.76
C TYR A 75 18.58 -4.51 2.67
N VAL A 76 18.01 -3.72 1.77
CA VAL A 76 16.56 -3.65 1.55
C VAL A 76 16.00 -5.02 1.17
N GLU A 77 16.64 -5.74 0.26
CA GLU A 77 16.24 -7.10 -0.12
C GLU A 77 16.26 -8.05 1.08
N GLN A 78 17.35 -8.08 1.84
CA GLN A 78 17.49 -8.91 3.03
C GLN A 78 16.45 -8.54 4.10
N ASP A 79 16.17 -7.25 4.28
CA ASP A 79 15.18 -6.77 5.24
C ASP A 79 13.77 -7.23 4.87
N ILE A 80 13.39 -7.09 3.60
CA ILE A 80 12.11 -7.58 3.08
C ILE A 80 11.96 -9.08 3.34
N GLN A 81 12.97 -9.89 2.98
CA GLN A 81 12.91 -11.34 3.16
C GLN A 81 12.89 -11.76 4.64
N ARG A 82 13.62 -11.06 5.50
CA ARG A 82 13.61 -11.29 6.95
C ARG A 82 12.21 -11.11 7.53
N TYR A 83 11.58 -9.98 7.24
CA TYR A 83 10.23 -9.72 7.75
C TYR A 83 9.17 -10.60 7.12
N ALA A 84 9.28 -10.92 5.83
CA ALA A 84 8.40 -11.86 5.16
C ALA A 84 8.48 -13.25 5.82
N SER A 85 9.69 -13.77 6.03
CA SER A 85 9.92 -15.08 6.66
C SER A 85 9.33 -15.17 8.06
N VAL A 86 9.60 -14.18 8.92
CA VAL A 86 9.07 -14.15 10.30
C VAL A 86 7.54 -14.16 10.33
N ARG A 87 6.90 -13.60 9.31
CA ARG A 87 5.44 -13.49 9.20
C ARG A 87 4.79 -14.60 8.36
N GLY A 88 5.57 -15.55 7.86
CA GLY A 88 5.08 -16.61 6.98
C GLY A 88 4.58 -16.10 5.62
N LEU A 89 5.03 -14.90 5.20
CA LEU A 89 4.68 -14.34 3.89
C LEU A 89 5.67 -14.82 2.83
N VAL A 90 5.16 -15.15 1.65
CA VAL A 90 5.99 -15.52 0.51
C VAL A 90 6.16 -14.32 -0.41
N ILE A 91 7.42 -13.93 -0.67
CA ILE A 91 7.80 -12.91 -1.64
C ILE A 91 8.87 -13.53 -2.55
N ARG A 92 8.48 -13.95 -3.77
CA ARG A 92 9.36 -14.69 -4.68
C ARG A 92 10.36 -13.79 -5.38
N ASP A 93 9.91 -12.65 -5.90
CA ASP A 93 10.74 -11.72 -6.69
C ASP A 93 10.36 -10.28 -6.36
N ILE A 94 11.19 -9.62 -5.56
CA ILE A 94 10.98 -8.22 -5.15
C ILE A 94 11.20 -7.21 -6.29
N TYR A 95 11.83 -7.64 -7.38
CA TYR A 95 12.14 -6.80 -8.54
C TYR A 95 11.19 -7.03 -9.71
N ARG A 96 10.15 -7.83 -9.50
CA ARG A 96 9.15 -8.12 -10.53
C ARG A 96 8.54 -6.84 -11.10
N GLN A 97 8.72 -6.65 -12.40
CA GLN A 97 8.15 -5.53 -13.12
C GLN A 97 6.71 -5.87 -13.53
N VAL A 98 5.75 -5.07 -13.07
CA VAL A 98 4.33 -5.25 -13.39
C VAL A 98 3.63 -3.89 -13.35
N ASP A 99 2.63 -3.72 -14.21
CA ASP A 99 1.69 -2.61 -14.10
C ASP A 99 0.63 -2.94 -13.05
N SER A 100 0.62 -2.21 -11.93
CA SER A 100 -0.37 -2.37 -10.86
C SER A 100 -1.62 -1.50 -11.03
N THR A 101 -1.79 -0.83 -12.17
CA THR A 101 -2.94 0.06 -12.43
C THR A 101 -4.27 -0.66 -12.25
N LEU A 102 -4.40 -1.88 -12.77
CA LEU A 102 -5.65 -2.64 -12.67
C LEU A 102 -5.96 -3.04 -11.21
N ALA A 103 -4.97 -3.48 -10.46
CA ALA A 103 -5.14 -3.77 -9.03
C ALA A 103 -5.46 -2.51 -8.22
N ALA A 104 -4.89 -1.36 -8.59
CA ALA A 104 -5.24 -0.06 -8.01
C ALA A 104 -6.71 0.31 -8.28
N ILE A 105 -7.20 0.09 -9.49
CA ILE A 105 -8.63 0.25 -9.87
C ILE A 105 -9.49 -0.71 -9.05
N ALA A 106 -9.06 -1.97 -8.88
CA ALA A 106 -9.77 -2.94 -8.05
C ALA A 106 -9.87 -2.46 -6.59
N LEU A 107 -8.80 -1.85 -6.05
CA LEU A 107 -8.84 -1.27 -4.70
C LEU A 107 -9.87 -0.14 -4.58
N LEU A 108 -10.01 0.72 -5.60
CA LEU A 108 -11.06 1.75 -5.62
C LEU A 108 -12.46 1.12 -5.64
N TRP A 109 -12.66 0.05 -6.39
CA TRP A 109 -13.93 -0.66 -6.47
C TRP A 109 -14.35 -1.23 -5.11
N ILE A 110 -13.43 -1.90 -4.41
CA ILE A 110 -13.72 -2.58 -3.15
C ILE A 110 -13.78 -1.66 -1.92
N ARG A 111 -13.50 -0.36 -2.06
CA ARG A 111 -13.58 0.59 -0.92
C ARG A 111 -14.93 0.63 -0.24
N ARG A 112 -16.01 0.32 -0.97
CA ARG A 112 -17.40 0.34 -0.47
C ARG A 112 -17.84 -0.99 0.12
N GLU A 113 -17.00 -2.02 -0.01
CA GLU A 113 -17.29 -3.34 0.54
C GLU A 113 -17.11 -3.37 2.07
N GLU A 114 -17.79 -4.31 2.69
CA GLU A 114 -17.58 -4.63 4.10
C GLU A 114 -16.09 -4.91 4.38
N ALA A 115 -15.61 -4.53 5.57
CA ALA A 115 -14.20 -4.63 5.92
C ALA A 115 -13.63 -6.05 5.73
N SER A 116 -14.41 -7.08 6.05
CA SER A 116 -14.01 -8.48 5.89
C SER A 116 -13.81 -8.87 4.43
N VAL A 117 -14.70 -8.44 3.53
CA VAL A 117 -14.61 -8.69 2.08
C VAL A 117 -13.46 -7.92 1.49
N ARG A 118 -13.33 -6.63 1.84
CA ARG A 118 -12.23 -5.78 1.41
C ARG A 118 -10.86 -6.34 1.81
N ARG A 119 -10.69 -6.78 3.07
CA ARG A 119 -9.45 -7.40 3.54
C ARG A 119 -9.13 -8.67 2.78
N LYS A 120 -10.10 -9.56 2.52
CA LYS A 120 -9.90 -10.78 1.71
C LYS A 120 -9.42 -10.45 0.30
N ALA A 121 -10.03 -9.45 -0.36
CA ALA A 121 -9.62 -9.05 -1.71
C ALA A 121 -8.21 -8.43 -1.73
N ILE A 122 -7.88 -7.57 -0.77
CA ILE A 122 -6.52 -7.02 -0.61
C ILE A 122 -5.51 -8.15 -0.39
N ASP A 123 -5.81 -9.10 0.49
CA ASP A 123 -4.95 -10.26 0.79
C ASP A 123 -4.76 -11.15 -0.43
N GLY A 124 -5.85 -11.46 -1.15
CA GLY A 124 -5.80 -12.28 -2.36
C GLY A 124 -4.94 -11.65 -3.45
N LEU A 125 -5.08 -10.36 -3.68
CA LEU A 125 -4.26 -9.62 -4.67
C LEU A 125 -2.78 -9.58 -4.27
N PHE A 126 -2.47 -9.27 -3.00
CA PHE A 126 -1.07 -9.24 -2.53
C PHE A 126 -0.45 -10.64 -2.54
N ALA A 127 -1.06 -11.60 -1.89
CA ALA A 127 -0.52 -12.97 -1.81
C ALA A 127 -0.39 -13.58 -3.21
N GLY A 128 -1.44 -13.47 -4.04
CA GLY A 128 -1.41 -13.97 -5.41
C GLY A 128 -0.29 -13.37 -6.24
N HIS A 129 -0.07 -12.06 -6.14
CA HIS A 129 1.02 -11.36 -6.83
C HIS A 129 2.40 -11.83 -6.35
N TRP A 130 2.65 -11.77 -5.03
CA TRP A 130 3.97 -12.04 -4.47
C TRP A 130 4.34 -13.52 -4.48
N GLU A 131 3.37 -14.41 -4.44
CA GLU A 131 3.55 -15.85 -4.67
C GLU A 131 3.66 -16.23 -6.16
N GLY A 132 3.45 -15.30 -7.06
CA GLY A 132 3.55 -15.53 -8.51
C GLY A 132 2.35 -16.28 -9.10
N ARG A 133 1.23 -16.40 -8.39
CA ARG A 133 0.00 -17.06 -8.84
C ARG A 133 -0.94 -16.15 -9.61
N VAL A 134 -0.93 -14.84 -9.32
CA VAL A 134 -1.80 -13.83 -9.93
C VAL A 134 -0.97 -12.80 -10.68
N ASN A 135 -1.33 -12.56 -11.93
CA ASN A 135 -0.88 -11.38 -12.65
C ASN A 135 -1.84 -10.23 -12.39
N ILE A 136 -1.44 -9.28 -11.55
CA ILE A 136 -2.28 -8.13 -11.16
C ILE A 136 -2.52 -7.11 -12.30
N ALA A 137 -1.93 -7.32 -13.48
CA ALA A 137 -2.23 -6.58 -14.70
C ALA A 137 -3.24 -7.31 -15.61
N ASP A 138 -3.59 -8.56 -15.27
CA ASP A 138 -4.53 -9.37 -16.06
C ASP A 138 -5.96 -9.24 -15.51
N VAL A 139 -6.88 -8.87 -16.39
CA VAL A 139 -8.29 -8.61 -16.02
C VAL A 139 -8.96 -9.85 -15.44
N ARG A 140 -8.76 -11.02 -16.07
CA ARG A 140 -9.41 -12.25 -15.64
C ARG A 140 -8.88 -12.69 -14.27
N ALA A 141 -7.56 -12.58 -14.07
CA ALA A 141 -6.94 -12.96 -12.82
C ALA A 141 -7.38 -12.04 -11.67
N VAL A 142 -7.43 -10.72 -11.88
CA VAL A 142 -7.89 -9.77 -10.86
C VAL A 142 -9.38 -9.98 -10.57
N THR A 143 -10.23 -10.13 -11.59
CA THR A 143 -11.67 -10.36 -11.41
C THR A 143 -11.93 -11.67 -10.64
N ALA A 144 -11.18 -12.73 -10.92
CA ALA A 144 -11.31 -13.99 -10.19
C ALA A 144 -10.98 -13.82 -8.69
N VAL A 145 -9.92 -13.07 -8.35
CA VAL A 145 -9.60 -12.78 -6.94
C VAL A 145 -10.71 -11.98 -6.26
N LEU A 146 -11.31 -11.01 -6.95
CA LEU A 146 -12.44 -10.24 -6.40
C LEU A 146 -13.65 -11.14 -6.13
N ASP A 147 -14.00 -12.00 -7.08
CA ASP A 147 -15.12 -12.96 -6.97
C ASP A 147 -14.91 -13.93 -5.82
N GLU A 148 -13.76 -14.58 -5.75
CA GLU A 148 -13.36 -15.49 -4.67
C GLU A 148 -13.37 -14.84 -3.29
N SER A 149 -13.18 -13.53 -3.22
CA SER A 149 -13.23 -12.72 -2.00
C SER A 149 -14.65 -12.37 -1.57
N GLY A 150 -15.65 -12.60 -2.44
CA GLY A 150 -17.04 -12.26 -2.20
C GLY A 150 -17.40 -10.81 -2.54
N VAL A 151 -16.58 -10.15 -3.36
CA VAL A 151 -16.83 -8.77 -3.83
C VAL A 151 -18.05 -8.75 -4.76
N ASN A 152 -18.92 -7.75 -4.58
CA ASN A 152 -20.01 -7.54 -5.52
C ASN A 152 -19.46 -7.02 -6.87
N LEU A 153 -19.56 -7.87 -7.89
CA LEU A 153 -19.07 -7.55 -9.25
C LEU A 153 -20.11 -6.88 -10.15
N ALA A 154 -21.31 -6.61 -9.65
CA ALA A 154 -22.34 -5.92 -10.45
C ALA A 154 -21.84 -4.53 -10.86
N GLY A 155 -21.60 -4.34 -12.16
CA GLY A 155 -21.05 -3.10 -12.73
C GLY A 155 -19.51 -3.01 -12.78
N TRP A 156 -18.78 -3.98 -12.26
CA TRP A 156 -17.30 -3.99 -12.28
C TRP A 156 -16.73 -3.78 -13.70
N GLU A 157 -17.23 -4.54 -14.68
CA GLU A 157 -16.75 -4.45 -16.06
C GLU A 157 -16.99 -3.05 -16.67
N VAL A 158 -18.16 -2.47 -16.43
CA VAL A 158 -18.51 -1.12 -16.92
C VAL A 158 -17.62 -0.07 -16.26
N TYR A 159 -17.47 -0.14 -14.92
CA TYR A 159 -16.61 0.77 -14.16
C TYR A 159 -15.16 0.70 -14.63
N ARG A 160 -14.60 -0.50 -14.67
CA ARG A 160 -13.20 -0.75 -15.04
C ARG A 160 -12.87 -0.28 -16.46
N ALA A 161 -13.81 -0.48 -17.42
CA ALA A 161 -13.64 -0.09 -18.82
C ALA A 161 -13.94 1.40 -19.06
N GLY A 162 -14.68 2.05 -18.17
CA GLY A 162 -15.10 3.45 -18.26
C GLY A 162 -14.27 4.39 -17.39
N ASP A 163 -14.86 4.89 -16.34
CA ASP A 163 -14.36 6.04 -15.57
C ASP A 163 -13.22 5.72 -14.59
N ALA A 164 -12.99 4.45 -14.28
CA ALA A 164 -12.04 4.04 -13.22
C ALA A 164 -10.61 4.58 -13.39
N ARG A 165 -10.12 4.64 -14.65
CA ARG A 165 -8.77 5.17 -14.91
C ARG A 165 -8.70 6.68 -14.66
N ALA A 166 -9.72 7.42 -15.01
CA ALA A 166 -9.79 8.86 -14.75
C ALA A 166 -9.91 9.15 -13.26
N GLU A 167 -10.75 8.38 -12.54
CA GLU A 167 -10.88 8.45 -11.08
C GLU A 167 -9.53 8.18 -10.39
N LEU A 168 -8.83 7.12 -10.79
CA LEU A 168 -7.49 6.80 -10.26
C LEU A 168 -6.51 7.95 -10.50
N GLN A 169 -6.46 8.50 -11.71
CA GLN A 169 -5.55 9.61 -12.03
C GLN A 169 -5.85 10.85 -11.19
N GLN A 170 -7.12 11.19 -11.00
CA GLN A 170 -7.54 12.31 -10.15
C GLN A 170 -7.15 12.07 -8.69
N LEU A 171 -7.34 10.84 -8.18
CA LEU A 171 -6.92 10.50 -6.83
C LEU A 171 -5.41 10.62 -6.65
N LEU A 172 -4.62 10.07 -7.59
CA LEU A 172 -3.15 10.15 -7.54
C LEU A 172 -2.65 11.60 -7.55
N ALA A 173 -3.27 12.46 -8.37
CA ALA A 173 -2.95 13.88 -8.41
C ALA A 173 -3.25 14.56 -7.06
N ARG A 174 -4.41 14.28 -6.45
CA ARG A 174 -4.78 14.83 -5.13
C ARG A 174 -3.86 14.33 -4.02
N LEU A 175 -3.55 13.03 -4.00
CA LEU A 175 -2.61 12.46 -3.03
C LEU A 175 -1.21 13.08 -3.16
N GLY A 176 -0.72 13.26 -4.40
CA GLY A 176 0.56 13.94 -4.66
C GLY A 176 0.55 15.40 -4.20
N ALA A 177 -0.54 16.14 -4.47
CA ALA A 177 -0.70 17.51 -4.01
C ALA A 177 -0.76 17.62 -2.47
N ALA A 178 -1.31 16.60 -1.79
CA ALA A 178 -1.35 16.49 -0.34
C ALA A 178 -0.02 16.00 0.27
N GLY A 179 1.03 15.74 -0.53
CA GLY A 179 2.36 15.38 -0.05
C GLY A 179 2.65 13.88 -0.03
N VAL A 180 1.75 13.02 -0.53
CA VAL A 180 2.04 11.58 -0.66
C VAL A 180 2.99 11.36 -1.83
N PHE A 181 4.15 10.74 -1.56
CA PHE A 181 5.17 10.49 -2.60
C PHE A 181 5.73 9.05 -2.57
N ASN A 182 5.36 8.24 -1.58
CA ASN A 182 5.82 6.85 -1.44
C ASN A 182 4.79 6.00 -0.70
N VAL A 183 4.98 4.68 -0.68
CA VAL A 183 4.12 3.70 0.02
C VAL A 183 4.93 2.66 0.81
N PRO A 184 4.34 2.05 1.86
CA PRO A 184 3.07 2.41 2.45
C PRO A 184 3.13 3.79 3.10
N ALA A 185 2.12 4.63 2.88
CA ALA A 185 1.94 5.85 3.62
C ALA A 185 0.75 5.69 4.58
N LEU A 186 0.96 6.06 5.83
CA LEU A 186 -0.04 6.08 6.88
C LEU A 186 -0.33 7.54 7.16
N VAL A 187 -1.56 7.97 6.92
CA VAL A 187 -1.96 9.36 7.11
C VAL A 187 -2.91 9.43 8.29
N VAL A 188 -2.50 10.17 9.31
CA VAL A 188 -3.31 10.44 10.50
C VAL A 188 -3.96 11.80 10.34
N SER A 189 -5.30 11.83 10.30
CA SER A 189 -6.08 13.05 10.18
C SER A 189 -6.82 13.33 11.50
N LYS A 190 -6.70 14.55 11.99
CA LYS A 190 -7.44 15.07 13.15
C LYS A 190 -8.27 16.26 12.70
N VAL A 191 -9.42 16.47 13.34
CA VAL A 191 -10.41 17.49 12.94
C VAL A 191 -9.83 18.91 12.89
N GLU A 192 -8.86 19.22 13.76
CA GLU A 192 -8.37 20.59 13.96
C GLU A 192 -6.93 20.82 13.50
N THR A 193 -6.24 19.81 12.96
CA THR A 193 -4.83 19.91 12.55
C THR A 193 -4.61 19.45 11.12
N ALA A 194 -3.50 19.86 10.52
CA ALA A 194 -3.06 19.29 9.24
C ALA A 194 -2.83 17.78 9.39
N ALA A 195 -3.11 17.03 8.32
CA ALA A 195 -2.85 15.60 8.28
C ALA A 195 -1.34 15.32 8.39
N GLU A 196 -0.98 14.32 9.20
CA GLU A 196 0.41 13.89 9.38
C GLU A 196 0.65 12.62 8.54
N ILE A 197 1.70 12.63 7.71
CA ILE A 197 2.02 11.52 6.80
C ILE A 197 3.27 10.79 7.30
N PHE A 198 3.16 9.48 7.48
CA PHE A 198 4.23 8.59 7.92
C PHE A 198 4.54 7.55 6.84
N TYR A 199 5.81 7.36 6.49
CA TYR A 199 6.22 6.41 5.47
C TYR A 199 6.82 5.14 6.06
N GLY A 200 6.21 4.00 5.72
CA GLY A 200 6.70 2.70 6.13
C GLY A 200 6.16 2.20 7.48
N ARG A 201 6.22 0.88 7.64
CA ARG A 201 5.70 0.17 8.81
C ARG A 201 6.38 0.52 10.15
N ALA A 202 7.60 1.05 10.11
CA ALA A 202 8.35 1.41 11.31
C ALA A 202 7.67 2.53 12.13
N HIS A 203 6.81 3.31 11.49
CA HIS A 203 6.08 4.40 12.15
C HIS A 203 4.74 3.96 12.78
N LEU A 204 4.32 2.71 12.65
CA LEU A 204 3.07 2.23 13.24
C LEU A 204 2.94 2.47 14.75
N PRO A 205 3.99 2.35 15.58
CA PRO A 205 3.87 2.71 17.00
C PRO A 205 3.50 4.19 17.20
N MET A 206 4.08 5.12 16.42
CA MET A 206 3.74 6.54 16.48
C MET A 206 2.32 6.80 15.98
N VAL A 207 1.93 6.18 14.87
CA VAL A 207 0.57 6.27 14.30
C VAL A 207 -0.46 5.78 15.31
N ARG A 208 -0.20 4.64 15.97
CA ARG A 208 -1.04 4.11 17.05
C ARG A 208 -1.21 5.11 18.18
N TRP A 209 -0.11 5.63 18.69
CA TRP A 209 -0.12 6.60 19.80
C TRP A 209 -0.92 7.86 19.47
N LEU A 210 -0.79 8.37 18.23
CA LEU A 210 -1.56 9.53 17.77
C LEU A 210 -3.06 9.23 17.65
N LEU A 211 -3.43 8.04 17.17
CA LEU A 211 -4.83 7.61 16.99
C LEU A 211 -5.49 7.28 18.34
N ASP A 212 -4.72 6.78 19.29
CA ASP A 212 -5.16 6.46 20.66
C ASP A 212 -5.22 7.72 21.57
N GLY A 213 -5.23 8.91 21.00
CA GLY A 213 -5.34 10.17 21.75
C GLY A 213 -4.08 10.56 22.54
N GLN A 214 -2.91 10.03 22.14
CA GLN A 214 -1.63 10.29 22.78
C GLN A 214 -1.54 9.77 24.23
N ASN A 215 -2.23 8.66 24.49
CA ASN A 215 -2.21 7.99 25.77
C ASN A 215 -0.86 7.30 26.05
N GLY A 216 -0.31 7.52 27.24
CA GLY A 216 1.00 6.96 27.63
C GLY A 216 2.20 7.70 27.02
N PRO A 217 3.42 7.16 27.22
CA PRO A 217 4.64 7.76 26.69
C PRO A 217 4.69 7.66 25.17
N ALA A 218 5.20 8.72 24.52
CA ALA A 218 5.43 8.71 23.08
C ALA A 218 6.42 7.59 22.72
N PRO A 219 6.16 6.83 21.64
CA PRO A 219 7.10 5.82 21.16
C PRO A 219 8.38 6.50 20.66
N ILE A 220 9.54 5.95 21.05
CA ILE A 220 10.87 6.43 20.69
C ILE A 220 11.42 5.56 19.55
#